data_524637f57c29ce8f35159f487f00415b
#
_entry.id   524637f57c29ce8f35159f487f00415b
#
_cell.length_a   1.000
_cell.length_b   1.000
_cell.length_c   1.000
_cell.angle_alpha   90.00
_cell.angle_beta   90.00
_cell.angle_gamma   90.00
#
_symmetry.space_group_name_H-M   'P 1'
#
loop_
_entity.id
_entity.type
_entity.pdbx_description
1 polymer ?
#
loop_
_entity_poly.entity_id
_entity_poly.type
_entity_poly.pdbx_seq_one_letter_code
_entity_poly.pdbx_strand_id
1 'polypeptide(L)'
;MSLKKILILISFIIVFFSNIEKVYSIEPDIFVQSTVNRAAKTLGGNLTKKERVEKLKEIASETVDIQGIGYYTLGAYRKNINDEVIKKYEILFEQYFLKSFASRLAEYSNPEIEVVSKKKLNENYTMVSSILVSTEQRPEVKIDWRIYTKDPENLKIRDLIIEGLSLVRTQREEFSSIIQGNDGDINALLIVLKDFIK
;
A
#
# COMPACT_ATOMS: atom_id res chain seq x y z
N MET A 1 -2.60 50.34 32.89
CA MET A 1 -3.29 49.70 31.73
C MET A 1 -4.75 49.53 32.11
N SER A 2 -5.70 50.02 31.30
CA SER A 2 -7.12 50.06 31.76
C SER A 2 -7.69 48.62 31.71
N LEU A 3 -8.58 48.33 32.67
CA LEU A 3 -9.25 47.00 32.80
C LEU A 3 -9.88 46.53 31.50
N LYS A 4 -10.40 47.43 30.65
CA LYS A 4 -10.93 47.16 29.30
C LYS A 4 -9.88 46.61 28.35
N LYS A 5 -8.62 47.07 28.40
CA LYS A 5 -7.52 46.56 27.53
C LYS A 5 -7.07 45.17 27.96
N ILE A 6 -7.12 44.84 29.25
CA ILE A 6 -6.82 43.51 29.79
C ILE A 6 -7.90 42.50 29.37
N LEU A 7 -9.19 42.87 29.43
CA LEU A 7 -10.32 42.04 29.02
C LEU A 7 -10.29 41.73 27.52
N ILE A 8 -9.93 42.71 26.67
CA ILE A 8 -9.77 42.50 25.21
C ILE A 8 -8.60 41.57 24.91
N LEU A 9 -7.47 41.69 25.62
CA LEU A 9 -6.31 40.82 25.45
C LEU A 9 -6.61 39.38 25.85
N ILE A 10 -7.35 39.15 26.94
CA ILE A 10 -7.77 37.83 27.41
C ILE A 10 -8.77 37.20 26.41
N SER A 11 -9.71 37.99 25.87
CA SER A 11 -10.65 37.52 24.84
C SER A 11 -9.94 37.11 23.57
N PHE A 12 -8.88 37.81 23.17
CA PHE A 12 -8.09 37.45 21.96
C PHE A 12 -7.25 36.17 22.15
N ILE A 13 -6.75 35.93 23.38
CA ILE A 13 -6.00 34.70 23.70
C ILE A 13 -6.95 33.48 23.74
N ILE A 14 -8.17 33.62 24.23
CA ILE A 14 -9.16 32.51 24.28
C ILE A 14 -9.60 32.10 22.88
N VAL A 15 -9.74 33.03 21.93
CA VAL A 15 -10.08 32.72 20.53
C VAL A 15 -8.96 32.00 19.78
N PHE A 16 -7.68 32.22 20.16
CA PHE A 16 -6.55 31.57 19.53
C PHE A 16 -6.35 30.08 19.93
N PHE A 17 -6.90 29.68 21.10
CA PHE A 17 -6.82 28.29 21.59
C PHE A 17 -7.96 27.38 21.15
N SER A 18 -8.98 27.90 20.46
CA SER A 18 -10.20 27.15 20.12
C SER A 18 -10.15 26.37 18.80
N ASN A 19 -9.03 26.42 18.06
CA ASN A 19 -8.90 25.71 16.78
C ASN A 19 -7.76 24.67 16.79
N ILE A 20 -7.63 23.90 17.86
CA ILE A 20 -6.87 22.65 17.78
C ILE A 20 -7.85 21.60 17.23
N GLU A 21 -7.96 21.54 15.91
CA GLU A 21 -8.56 20.37 15.26
C GLU A 21 -7.74 19.16 15.70
N LYS A 22 -8.35 18.28 16.50
CA LYS A 22 -7.77 16.97 16.76
C LYS A 22 -7.76 16.21 15.44
N VAL A 23 -6.64 16.25 14.75
CA VAL A 23 -6.41 15.35 13.63
C VAL A 23 -6.43 13.93 14.20
N TYR A 24 -7.51 13.22 13.94
CA TYR A 24 -7.62 11.81 14.29
C TYR A 24 -6.87 11.01 13.23
N SER A 25 -5.63 10.68 13.54
CA SER A 25 -4.88 9.68 12.79
C SER A 25 -5.60 8.33 12.88
N ILE A 26 -5.80 7.68 11.73
CA ILE A 26 -6.36 6.33 11.68
C ILE A 26 -5.30 5.35 12.20
N GLU A 27 -5.68 4.47 13.13
CA GLU A 27 -4.79 3.41 13.61
C GLU A 27 -4.50 2.39 12.50
N PRO A 28 -3.27 1.85 12.39
CA PRO A 28 -2.86 0.96 11.31
C PRO A 28 -3.72 -0.32 11.16
N ASP A 29 -4.20 -0.90 12.25
CA ASP A 29 -5.11 -2.05 12.26
C ASP A 29 -6.49 -1.69 11.69
N ILE A 30 -7.04 -0.53 12.06
CA ILE A 30 -8.29 0.00 11.51
C ILE A 30 -8.14 0.29 10.01
N PHE A 31 -7.01 0.86 9.60
CA PHE A 31 -6.69 1.11 8.19
C PHE A 31 -6.69 -0.18 7.38
N VAL A 32 -5.99 -1.22 7.86
CA VAL A 32 -5.97 -2.53 7.19
C VAL A 32 -7.36 -3.15 7.16
N GLN A 33 -8.09 -3.20 8.30
CA GLN A 33 -9.43 -3.78 8.34
C GLN A 33 -10.40 -3.06 7.39
N SER A 34 -10.36 -1.74 7.34
CA SER A 34 -11.16 -0.94 6.40
C SER A 34 -10.81 -1.27 4.93
N THR A 35 -9.52 -1.38 4.62
CA THR A 35 -9.05 -1.69 3.26
C THR A 35 -9.52 -3.07 2.81
N VAL A 36 -9.37 -4.10 3.66
CA VAL A 36 -9.80 -5.46 3.31
C VAL A 36 -11.31 -5.58 3.23
N ASN A 37 -12.07 -4.87 4.07
CA ASN A 37 -13.53 -4.83 4.00
C ASN A 37 -14.03 -4.21 2.68
N ARG A 38 -13.37 -3.12 2.21
CA ARG A 38 -13.65 -2.52 0.90
C ARG A 38 -13.40 -3.50 -0.25
N ALA A 39 -12.26 -4.21 -0.22
CA ALA A 39 -11.92 -5.23 -1.20
C ALA A 39 -12.91 -6.40 -1.17
N ALA A 40 -13.24 -6.95 0.01
CA ALA A 40 -14.20 -8.03 0.18
C ALA A 40 -15.59 -7.65 -0.34
N LYS A 41 -16.06 -6.43 -0.04
CA LYS A 41 -17.35 -5.92 -0.56
C LYS A 41 -17.34 -5.85 -2.10
N THR A 42 -16.23 -5.46 -2.71
CA THR A 42 -16.08 -5.46 -4.16
C THR A 42 -16.13 -6.87 -4.75
N LEU A 43 -15.51 -7.83 -4.09
CA LEU A 43 -15.44 -9.23 -4.53
C LEU A 43 -16.76 -10.00 -4.30
N GLY A 44 -17.49 -9.65 -3.25
CA GLY A 44 -18.80 -10.24 -2.91
C GLY A 44 -20.00 -9.66 -3.68
N GLY A 45 -19.79 -8.56 -4.42
CA GLY A 45 -20.87 -7.88 -5.17
C GLY A 45 -21.21 -8.54 -6.52
N ASN A 46 -22.32 -8.11 -7.11
CA ASN A 46 -22.77 -8.56 -8.44
C ASN A 46 -22.02 -7.84 -9.60
N LEU A 47 -20.72 -7.60 -9.42
CA LEU A 47 -19.88 -6.96 -10.42
C LEU A 47 -19.30 -7.99 -11.39
N THR A 48 -19.15 -7.60 -12.64
CA THR A 48 -18.37 -8.38 -13.61
C THR A 48 -16.88 -8.44 -13.18
N LYS A 49 -16.15 -9.43 -13.67
CA LYS A 49 -14.71 -9.56 -13.39
C LYS A 49 -13.95 -8.28 -13.74
N LYS A 50 -14.28 -7.63 -14.86
CA LYS A 50 -13.66 -6.38 -15.29
C LYS A 50 -13.92 -5.24 -14.29
N GLU A 51 -15.15 -5.07 -13.84
CA GLU A 51 -15.51 -4.03 -12.85
C GLU A 51 -14.83 -4.29 -11.50
N ARG A 52 -14.73 -5.55 -11.07
CA ARG A 52 -13.98 -5.92 -9.86
C ARG A 52 -12.51 -5.51 -9.97
N VAL A 53 -11.86 -5.82 -11.11
CA VAL A 53 -10.46 -5.47 -11.35
C VAL A 53 -10.27 -3.95 -11.28
N GLU A 54 -11.12 -3.15 -11.93
CA GLU A 54 -10.97 -1.69 -11.89
C GLU A 54 -11.17 -1.12 -10.47
N LYS A 55 -12.16 -1.61 -9.73
CA LYS A 55 -12.35 -1.18 -8.32
C LYS A 55 -11.22 -1.60 -7.39
N LEU A 56 -10.63 -2.78 -7.61
CA LEU A 56 -9.47 -3.21 -6.84
C LEU A 56 -8.23 -2.39 -7.16
N LYS A 57 -8.06 -1.94 -8.41
CA LYS A 57 -7.00 -1.00 -8.78
C LYS A 57 -7.17 0.36 -8.08
N GLU A 58 -8.41 0.90 -8.01
CA GLU A 58 -8.71 2.13 -7.27
C GLU A 58 -8.29 1.99 -5.80
N ILE A 59 -8.73 0.91 -5.12
CA ILE A 59 -8.38 0.64 -3.73
C ILE A 59 -6.85 0.55 -3.56
N ALA A 60 -6.15 -0.16 -4.45
CA ALA A 60 -4.70 -0.31 -4.38
C ALA A 60 -3.98 1.03 -4.57
N SER A 61 -4.39 1.86 -5.53
CA SER A 61 -3.80 3.18 -5.78
C SER A 61 -3.94 4.13 -4.57
N GLU A 62 -5.04 4.02 -3.83
CA GLU A 62 -5.27 4.82 -2.63
C GLU A 62 -4.46 4.32 -1.42
N THR A 63 -4.30 3.01 -1.26
CA THR A 63 -3.84 2.40 -0.01
C THR A 63 -2.41 1.85 -0.06
N VAL A 64 -1.86 1.62 -1.26
CA VAL A 64 -0.51 1.07 -1.43
C VAL A 64 0.48 2.15 -1.86
N ASP A 65 1.69 2.12 -1.32
CA ASP A 65 2.81 2.94 -1.78
C ASP A 65 3.49 2.29 -3.00
N ILE A 66 2.81 2.35 -4.15
CA ILE A 66 3.27 1.67 -5.37
C ILE A 66 4.63 2.21 -5.80
N GLN A 67 4.86 3.53 -5.73
CA GLN A 67 6.14 4.14 -6.08
C GLN A 67 7.27 3.66 -5.15
N GLY A 68 7.04 3.67 -3.85
CA GLY A 68 8.03 3.20 -2.86
C GLY A 68 8.34 1.71 -3.01
N ILE A 69 7.36 0.88 -3.36
CA ILE A 69 7.55 -0.53 -3.69
C ILE A 69 8.39 -0.65 -4.98
N GLY A 70 8.06 0.12 -6.01
CA GLY A 70 8.80 0.14 -7.27
C GLY A 70 10.29 0.46 -7.05
N TYR A 71 10.60 1.50 -6.30
CA TYR A 71 11.99 1.82 -5.96
C TYR A 71 12.71 0.72 -5.16
N TYR A 72 11.99 0.04 -4.27
CA TYR A 72 12.57 -1.08 -3.53
C TYR A 72 12.88 -2.26 -4.44
N THR A 73 12.01 -2.57 -5.42
CA THR A 73 12.19 -3.70 -6.34
C THR A 73 13.34 -3.49 -7.32
N LEU A 74 13.67 -2.25 -7.70
CA LEU A 74 14.91 -1.95 -8.44
C LEU A 74 16.19 -2.19 -7.64
N GLY A 75 16.13 -2.15 -6.32
CA GLY A 75 17.27 -2.40 -5.45
C GLY A 75 18.46 -1.48 -5.73
N ALA A 76 19.65 -2.07 -5.91
CA ALA A 76 20.88 -1.33 -6.16
C ALA A 76 20.93 -0.70 -7.57
N TYR A 77 20.24 -1.28 -8.54
CA TYR A 77 20.25 -0.81 -9.93
C TYR A 77 19.79 0.65 -10.06
N ARG A 78 18.82 1.10 -9.23
CA ARG A 78 18.32 2.48 -9.26
C ARG A 78 19.39 3.56 -9.13
N LYS A 79 20.57 3.24 -8.57
CA LYS A 79 21.65 4.20 -8.39
C LYS A 79 22.41 4.51 -9.67
N ASN A 80 22.32 3.61 -10.65
CA ASN A 80 23.08 3.67 -11.90
C ASN A 80 22.18 3.94 -13.12
N ILE A 81 20.91 4.28 -12.87
CA ILE A 81 19.91 4.51 -13.91
C ILE A 81 19.66 6.03 -13.97
N ASN A 82 19.56 6.58 -15.18
CA ASN A 82 19.20 7.99 -15.35
C ASN A 82 17.71 8.24 -15.09
N ASP A 83 17.36 9.51 -14.83
CA ASP A 83 16.01 9.93 -14.45
C ASP A 83 14.95 9.59 -15.50
N GLU A 84 15.30 9.61 -16.79
CA GLU A 84 14.37 9.28 -17.89
C GLU A 84 13.94 7.81 -17.82
N VAL A 85 14.92 6.92 -17.61
CA VAL A 85 14.67 5.47 -17.48
C VAL A 85 13.91 5.17 -16.18
N ILE A 86 14.23 5.86 -15.08
CA ILE A 86 13.48 5.74 -13.82
C ILE A 86 12.01 6.11 -14.03
N LYS A 87 11.71 7.24 -14.69
CA LYS A 87 10.33 7.65 -14.98
C LYS A 87 9.58 6.65 -15.86
N LYS A 88 10.25 6.08 -16.87
CA LYS A 88 9.66 5.01 -17.68
C LYS A 88 9.33 3.77 -16.84
N TYR A 89 10.27 3.39 -15.96
CA TYR A 89 10.07 2.28 -15.05
C TYR A 89 8.89 2.53 -14.10
N GLU A 90 8.78 3.68 -13.47
CA GLU A 90 7.67 4.04 -12.56
C GLU A 90 6.31 3.84 -13.23
N ILE A 91 6.13 4.37 -14.43
CA ILE A 91 4.88 4.25 -15.18
C ILE A 91 4.55 2.78 -15.51
N LEU A 92 5.56 2.03 -15.98
CA LEU A 92 5.37 0.61 -16.34
C LEU A 92 5.15 -0.26 -15.09
N PHE A 93 5.88 0.03 -14.00
CA PHE A 93 5.72 -0.69 -12.74
C PHE A 93 4.34 -0.47 -12.12
N GLU A 94 3.83 0.74 -12.09
CA GLU A 94 2.49 1.04 -11.58
C GLU A 94 1.42 0.23 -12.35
N GLN A 95 1.45 0.26 -13.68
CA GLN A 95 0.51 -0.50 -14.52
C GLN A 95 0.63 -2.01 -14.31
N TYR A 96 1.88 -2.52 -14.26
CA TYR A 96 2.18 -3.91 -13.97
C TYR A 96 1.63 -4.33 -12.60
N PHE A 97 1.94 -3.54 -11.56
CA PHE A 97 1.50 -3.81 -10.19
C PHE A 97 -0.02 -3.85 -10.10
N LEU A 98 -0.70 -2.83 -10.58
CA LEU A 98 -2.15 -2.74 -10.54
C LEU A 98 -2.82 -3.87 -11.32
N LYS A 99 -2.33 -4.20 -12.53
CA LYS A 99 -2.86 -5.31 -13.33
C LYS A 99 -2.65 -6.66 -12.63
N SER A 100 -1.42 -6.93 -12.17
CA SER A 100 -1.05 -8.19 -11.52
C SER A 100 -1.83 -8.40 -10.22
N PHE A 101 -1.85 -7.39 -9.34
CA PHE A 101 -2.50 -7.44 -8.04
C PHE A 101 -4.02 -7.59 -8.18
N ALA A 102 -4.65 -6.69 -8.94
CA ALA A 102 -6.11 -6.70 -9.07
C ALA A 102 -6.63 -7.95 -9.78
N SER A 103 -5.92 -8.45 -10.79
CA SER A 103 -6.31 -9.68 -11.49
C SER A 103 -6.27 -10.91 -10.59
N ARG A 104 -5.24 -11.02 -9.72
CA ARG A 104 -5.14 -12.13 -8.75
C ARG A 104 -6.24 -12.06 -7.70
N LEU A 105 -6.51 -10.87 -7.15
CA LEU A 105 -7.56 -10.71 -6.15
C LEU A 105 -8.96 -10.94 -6.72
N ALA A 106 -9.21 -10.57 -7.98
CA ALA A 106 -10.52 -10.73 -8.61
C ALA A 106 -10.97 -12.21 -8.77
N GLU A 107 -10.07 -13.17 -8.60
CA GLU A 107 -10.38 -14.59 -8.59
C GLU A 107 -11.01 -15.08 -7.26
N TYR A 108 -10.86 -14.32 -6.18
CA TYR A 108 -11.44 -14.67 -4.90
C TYR A 108 -12.93 -14.31 -4.86
N SER A 109 -13.73 -15.17 -4.24
CA SER A 109 -15.14 -14.94 -3.96
C SER A 109 -15.33 -14.83 -2.46
N ASN A 110 -15.92 -13.73 -2.01
CA ASN A 110 -16.25 -13.47 -0.61
C ASN A 110 -15.09 -13.79 0.38
N PRO A 111 -13.91 -13.21 0.22
CA PRO A 111 -12.85 -13.43 1.18
C PRO A 111 -13.19 -12.76 2.50
N GLU A 112 -13.07 -13.50 3.60
CA GLU A 112 -13.19 -12.98 4.95
C GLU A 112 -11.79 -12.84 5.54
N ILE A 113 -11.41 -11.62 5.89
CA ILE A 113 -10.09 -11.30 6.46
C ILE A 113 -10.31 -10.60 7.79
N GLU A 114 -9.74 -11.17 8.85
CA GLU A 114 -9.82 -10.66 10.21
C GLU A 114 -8.45 -10.14 10.65
N VAL A 115 -8.39 -8.89 11.06
CA VAL A 115 -7.19 -8.33 11.71
C VAL A 115 -7.12 -8.85 13.14
N VAL A 116 -6.00 -9.49 13.48
CA VAL A 116 -5.82 -10.15 14.79
C VAL A 116 -4.85 -9.40 15.71
N SER A 117 -3.87 -8.67 15.16
CA SER A 117 -2.91 -7.94 15.98
C SER A 117 -2.18 -6.85 15.21
N LYS A 118 -1.54 -5.92 15.94
CA LYS A 118 -0.57 -4.98 15.40
C LYS A 118 0.69 -4.90 16.27
N LYS A 119 1.84 -4.65 15.64
CA LYS A 119 3.12 -4.48 16.30
C LYS A 119 3.92 -3.36 15.63
N LYS A 120 4.27 -2.31 16.38
CA LYS A 120 5.19 -1.28 15.91
C LYS A 120 6.58 -1.91 15.70
N LEU A 121 7.11 -1.81 14.46
CA LEU A 121 8.44 -2.32 14.12
C LEU A 121 9.52 -1.28 14.40
N ASN A 122 9.25 -0.03 14.06
CA ASN A 122 10.11 1.13 14.31
C ASN A 122 9.28 2.41 14.13
N GLU A 123 9.93 3.57 14.06
CA GLU A 123 9.26 4.87 13.91
C GLU A 123 8.48 5.04 12.60
N ASN A 124 8.89 4.32 11.55
CA ASN A 124 8.33 4.46 10.22
C ASN A 124 7.37 3.33 9.83
N TYR A 125 7.35 2.23 10.59
CA TYR A 125 6.62 1.02 10.18
C TYR A 125 5.91 0.33 11.34
N THR A 126 4.68 -0.09 11.06
CA THR A 126 3.90 -1.00 11.89
C THR A 126 3.57 -2.25 11.08
N MET A 127 3.68 -3.43 11.69
CA MET A 127 3.15 -4.68 11.17
C MET A 127 1.74 -4.88 11.71
N VAL A 128 0.81 -5.15 10.83
CA VAL A 128 -0.55 -5.58 11.16
C VAL A 128 -0.69 -7.03 10.71
N SER A 129 -1.12 -7.91 11.59
CA SER A 129 -1.34 -9.32 11.27
C SER A 129 -2.82 -9.58 11.11
N SER A 130 -3.18 -10.34 10.08
CA SER A 130 -4.53 -10.78 9.79
C SER A 130 -4.57 -12.24 9.35
N ILE A 131 -5.76 -12.80 9.38
CA ILE A 131 -6.07 -14.16 8.96
C ILE A 131 -7.10 -14.08 7.84
N LEU A 132 -6.81 -14.70 6.71
CA LEU A 132 -7.82 -15.04 5.73
C LEU A 132 -8.50 -16.31 6.21
N VAL A 133 -9.77 -16.19 6.58
CA VAL A 133 -10.55 -17.27 7.21
C VAL A 133 -10.64 -18.48 6.30
N SER A 134 -10.50 -19.67 6.88
CA SER A 134 -10.63 -20.94 6.16
C SER A 134 -12.05 -21.15 5.60
N THR A 135 -12.14 -21.88 4.50
CA THR A 135 -13.41 -22.39 3.95
C THR A 135 -13.27 -23.89 3.74
N GLU A 136 -14.35 -24.58 3.37
CA GLU A 136 -14.28 -26.02 3.00
C GLU A 136 -13.26 -26.32 1.89
N GLN A 137 -12.97 -25.33 1.04
CA GLN A 137 -12.09 -25.47 -0.14
C GLN A 137 -10.69 -24.86 0.05
N ARG A 138 -10.46 -24.14 1.15
CA ARG A 138 -9.22 -23.42 1.37
C ARG A 138 -8.86 -23.38 2.86
N PRO A 139 -7.60 -23.70 3.22
CA PRO A 139 -7.11 -23.54 4.59
C PRO A 139 -7.06 -22.06 4.99
N GLU A 140 -6.93 -21.82 6.28
CA GLU A 140 -6.58 -20.51 6.82
C GLU A 140 -5.22 -20.05 6.27
N VAL A 141 -5.08 -18.74 6.00
CA VAL A 141 -3.83 -18.15 5.50
C VAL A 141 -3.48 -16.94 6.35
N LYS A 142 -2.28 -16.94 6.90
CA LYS A 142 -1.76 -15.79 7.63
C LYS A 142 -1.24 -14.72 6.67
N ILE A 143 -1.65 -13.47 6.89
CA ILE A 143 -1.23 -12.30 6.12
C ILE A 143 -0.72 -11.22 7.07
N ASP A 144 0.56 -10.89 6.97
CA ASP A 144 1.15 -9.75 7.67
C ASP A 144 1.30 -8.56 6.70
N TRP A 145 0.83 -7.39 7.13
CA TRP A 145 0.81 -6.15 6.37
C TRP A 145 1.86 -5.20 6.93
N ARG A 146 2.85 -4.82 6.14
CA ARG A 146 3.82 -3.79 6.54
C ARG A 146 3.29 -2.42 6.14
N ILE A 147 2.88 -1.65 7.14
CA ILE A 147 2.29 -0.33 6.96
C ILE A 147 3.34 0.74 7.21
N TYR A 148 3.48 1.68 6.28
CA TYR A 148 4.26 2.89 6.46
C TYR A 148 3.47 3.88 7.31
N THR A 149 4.01 4.23 8.47
CA THR A 149 3.33 4.99 9.53
C THR A 149 4.06 6.28 9.90
N LYS A 150 5.08 6.68 9.11
CA LYS A 150 5.80 7.94 9.34
C LYS A 150 4.89 9.16 9.17
N ASP A 151 3.95 9.07 8.22
CA ASP A 151 2.88 10.04 8.03
C ASP A 151 1.57 9.41 8.52
N PRO A 152 1.12 9.76 9.74
CA PRO A 152 -0.06 9.15 10.34
C PRO A 152 -1.39 9.57 9.68
N GLU A 153 -1.38 10.63 8.88
CA GLU A 153 -2.55 11.08 8.11
C GLU A 153 -2.66 10.37 6.76
N ASN A 154 -1.57 9.73 6.30
CA ASN A 154 -1.49 9.08 5.00
C ASN A 154 -0.80 7.72 5.09
N LEU A 155 -1.43 6.78 5.80
CA LEU A 155 -0.94 5.42 5.93
C LEU A 155 -0.89 4.71 4.57
N LYS A 156 0.18 3.96 4.31
CA LYS A 156 0.35 3.20 3.07
C LYS A 156 0.87 1.79 3.32
N ILE A 157 0.32 0.83 2.59
CA ILE A 157 0.84 -0.54 2.56
C ILE A 157 2.15 -0.55 1.77
N ARG A 158 3.21 -1.10 2.34
CA ARG A 158 4.53 -1.25 1.72
C ARG A 158 4.93 -2.69 1.44
N ASP A 159 4.26 -3.67 2.04
CA ASP A 159 4.49 -5.08 1.78
C ASP A 159 3.32 -5.93 2.27
N LEU A 160 3.12 -7.06 1.63
CA LEU A 160 2.31 -8.16 2.08
C LEU A 160 3.20 -9.39 2.28
N ILE A 161 3.12 -9.98 3.46
CA ILE A 161 3.87 -11.17 3.81
C ILE A 161 2.85 -12.28 4.03
N ILE A 162 2.77 -13.21 3.09
CA ILE A 162 1.81 -14.32 3.10
C ILE A 162 2.53 -15.59 3.52
N GLU A 163 2.09 -16.21 4.61
CA GLU A 163 2.76 -17.39 5.19
C GLU A 163 4.28 -17.21 5.36
N GLY A 164 4.69 -15.99 5.77
CA GLY A 164 6.09 -15.63 5.95
C GLY A 164 6.85 -15.20 4.69
N LEU A 165 6.25 -15.31 3.50
CA LEU A 165 6.85 -14.90 2.24
C LEU A 165 6.48 -13.45 1.90
N SER A 166 7.47 -12.55 1.86
CA SER A 166 7.30 -11.15 1.45
C SER A 166 7.14 -11.06 -0.06
N LEU A 167 5.99 -10.54 -0.52
CA LEU A 167 5.70 -10.41 -1.96
C LEU A 167 6.63 -9.38 -2.62
N VAL A 168 6.93 -8.28 -1.93
CA VAL A 168 7.79 -7.22 -2.47
C VAL A 168 9.25 -7.68 -2.56
N ARG A 169 9.71 -8.49 -1.61
CA ARG A 169 11.04 -9.11 -1.65
C ARG A 169 11.17 -10.09 -2.80
N THR A 170 10.19 -10.99 -2.96
CA THR A 170 10.13 -11.92 -4.09
C THR A 170 10.17 -11.18 -5.43
N GLN A 171 9.38 -10.13 -5.58
CA GLN A 171 9.37 -9.31 -6.79
C GLN A 171 10.72 -8.66 -7.08
N ARG A 172 11.42 -8.20 -6.03
CA ARG A 172 12.77 -7.66 -6.17
C ARG A 172 13.77 -8.72 -6.65
N GLU A 173 13.67 -9.94 -6.14
CA GLU A 173 14.53 -11.05 -6.52
C GLU A 173 14.28 -11.44 -7.99
N GLU A 174 13.02 -11.51 -8.42
CA GLU A 174 12.63 -11.73 -9.81
C GLU A 174 13.18 -10.65 -10.76
N PHE A 175 13.00 -9.37 -10.42
CA PHE A 175 13.49 -8.26 -11.24
C PHE A 175 15.01 -8.22 -11.31
N SER A 176 15.69 -8.50 -10.20
CA SER A 176 17.14 -8.63 -10.18
C SER A 176 17.62 -9.75 -11.08
N SER A 177 16.92 -10.89 -11.08
CA SER A 177 17.26 -12.03 -11.96
C SER A 177 17.12 -11.67 -13.45
N ILE A 178 16.05 -10.95 -13.82
CA ILE A 178 15.84 -10.48 -15.19
C ILE A 178 16.99 -9.55 -15.62
N ILE A 179 17.34 -8.56 -14.79
CA ILE A 179 18.39 -7.60 -15.13
C ILE A 179 19.74 -8.30 -15.20
N GLN A 180 20.08 -9.17 -14.23
CA GLN A 180 21.35 -9.91 -14.21
C GLN A 180 21.48 -10.87 -15.41
N GLY A 181 20.40 -11.56 -15.75
CA GLY A 181 20.38 -12.47 -16.90
C GLY A 181 20.52 -11.77 -18.27
N ASN A 182 20.50 -10.43 -18.28
CA ASN A 182 20.69 -9.58 -19.45
C ASN A 182 21.83 -8.57 -19.24
N ASP A 183 22.96 -9.02 -18.71
CA ASP A 183 24.20 -8.25 -18.54
C ASP A 183 24.03 -6.93 -17.74
N GLY A 184 23.05 -6.88 -16.86
CA GLY A 184 22.74 -5.68 -16.07
C GLY A 184 21.89 -4.64 -16.81
N ASP A 185 21.38 -4.95 -18.00
CA ASP A 185 20.55 -4.03 -18.77
C ASP A 185 19.13 -3.93 -18.21
N ILE A 186 18.80 -2.75 -17.66
CA ILE A 186 17.46 -2.42 -17.15
C ILE A 186 16.39 -2.46 -18.24
N ASN A 187 16.73 -2.23 -19.52
CA ASN A 187 15.75 -2.23 -20.60
C ASN A 187 15.10 -3.61 -20.78
N ALA A 188 15.80 -4.71 -20.45
CA ALA A 188 15.22 -6.03 -20.44
C ALA A 188 14.01 -6.11 -19.48
N LEU A 189 14.12 -5.53 -18.27
CA LEU A 189 13.00 -5.45 -17.34
C LEU A 189 11.87 -4.57 -17.89
N LEU A 190 12.18 -3.41 -18.51
CA LEU A 190 11.15 -2.54 -19.08
C LEU A 190 10.36 -3.24 -20.18
N ILE A 191 11.01 -4.08 -20.99
CA ILE A 191 10.34 -4.90 -22.02
C ILE A 191 9.39 -5.91 -21.37
N VAL A 192 9.84 -6.64 -20.36
CA VAL A 192 9.01 -7.62 -19.63
C VAL A 192 7.77 -6.95 -19.01
N LEU A 193 7.94 -5.81 -18.34
CA LEU A 193 6.82 -5.06 -17.77
C LEU A 193 5.84 -4.61 -18.85
N LYS A 194 6.36 -4.06 -19.97
CA LYS A 194 5.54 -3.60 -21.10
C LYS A 194 4.76 -4.73 -21.77
N ASP A 195 5.36 -5.91 -21.90
CA ASP A 195 4.68 -7.06 -22.50
C ASP A 195 3.60 -7.64 -21.58
N PHE A 196 3.82 -7.61 -20.27
CA PHE A 196 2.82 -8.04 -19.29
C PHE A 196 1.57 -7.15 -19.29
N ILE A 197 1.71 -5.84 -19.49
CA ILE A 197 0.59 -4.91 -19.43
C ILE A 197 -0.25 -4.83 -20.71
N LYS A 198 0.24 -5.35 -21.84
CA LYS A 198 -0.55 -5.53 -23.09
C LYS A 198 -1.69 -6.52 -22.86
#